data_272a32433fa337daed221b432054e3e6
#
_entry.id   272a32433fa337daed221b432054e3e6
#
_cell.length_a   1.000
_cell.length_b   1.000
_cell.length_c   1.000
_cell.angle_alpha   90.00
_cell.angle_beta   90.00
_cell.angle_gamma   90.00
#
_symmetry.space_group_name_H-M   'P 1'
#
loop_
_entity.id
_entity.type
_entity.pdbx_description
1 polymer ?
#
loop_
_entity_poly.entity_id
_entity_poly.type
_entity_poly.pdbx_seq_one_letter_code
_entity_poly.pdbx_strand_id
1 'polypeptide(L)'
;MDKLSTLFMVESFWSQFLISNENVFNKEQPLLYTFLKQLKPLKLQDNKIIIGCENRGLKIFLDKKIPFLEELLKKHTGKKISLDLIILVKNKKIKDAPLLNFEPSIEDVLISAGFSRRYSFDNFAVSLSNQVAFAAAQAVVNNLGTAYNPLFLYGGVGVGKTHLAQAIGRKILENDSRKKILFSPGDLFTNELIESIRGKSTSLFRKKYRRLNLLIVDDVQFIAGKQTVQEEFFHTFNSIVSLGGQVILTSDRPPGEIKNLEDRLRSRFSGGLMIDIQPPDFELRTAILLIKAQEKNIKIDIDSAKIIAEKILDTRALEGTLLSLYAKVLGKKEEIDLEATLSFFSDQKQIKAKKISPNEVVREVCSYYNIRASRIRGTTKESNVALPRQLIMYILRKHLDLKLDQVAFFLNRKDHTTVMHAIKKISRLIAKDPMFKQDVNNILSSLNLST
;
A
#
# COMPACT_ATOMS: atom_id res chain seq x y z
N MET A 1 -53.24 -24.77 -13.13
CA MET A 1 -51.91 -25.35 -13.05
C MET A 1 -50.97 -24.29 -12.52
N ASP A 2 -50.37 -24.53 -11.33
CA ASP A 2 -49.56 -23.54 -10.63
C ASP A 2 -48.27 -23.15 -11.37
N LYS A 3 -47.95 -21.88 -11.35
CA LYS A 3 -46.71 -21.33 -11.93
C LYS A 3 -45.45 -22.07 -11.49
N LEU A 4 -45.42 -22.65 -10.28
CA LEU A 4 -44.34 -23.43 -9.72
C LEU A 4 -44.14 -24.78 -10.40
N SER A 5 -45.24 -25.49 -10.73
CA SER A 5 -45.18 -26.79 -11.41
C SER A 5 -44.63 -26.66 -12.84
N THR A 6 -44.99 -25.58 -13.52
CA THR A 6 -44.52 -25.29 -14.89
C THR A 6 -43.02 -24.95 -14.93
N LEU A 7 -42.52 -24.22 -13.95
CA LEU A 7 -41.07 -23.84 -13.86
C LEU A 7 -40.20 -25.08 -13.61
N PHE A 8 -40.62 -25.95 -12.69
CA PHE A 8 -39.93 -27.21 -12.37
C PHE A 8 -39.84 -28.15 -13.58
N MET A 9 -40.87 -28.19 -14.39
CA MET A 9 -40.87 -28.99 -15.64
C MET A 9 -39.87 -28.45 -16.66
N VAL A 10 -39.74 -27.12 -16.79
CA VAL A 10 -38.81 -26.49 -17.74
C VAL A 10 -37.37 -26.65 -17.29
N GLU A 11 -37.09 -26.54 -16.00
CA GLU A 11 -35.74 -26.77 -15.42
C GLU A 11 -35.32 -28.25 -15.59
N SER A 12 -36.21 -29.18 -15.32
CA SER A 12 -35.97 -30.61 -15.52
C SER A 12 -35.67 -30.93 -16.99
N PHE A 13 -36.49 -30.42 -17.92
CA PHE A 13 -36.27 -30.56 -19.35
C PHE A 13 -34.92 -30.03 -19.81
N TRP A 14 -34.55 -28.83 -19.39
CA TRP A 14 -33.27 -28.21 -19.75
C TRP A 14 -32.08 -28.99 -19.21
N SER A 15 -32.17 -29.46 -17.97
CA SER A 15 -31.13 -30.28 -17.34
C SER A 15 -30.94 -31.60 -18.06
N GLN A 16 -32.03 -32.30 -18.43
CA GLN A 16 -31.98 -33.54 -19.21
C GLN A 16 -31.38 -33.32 -20.60
N PHE A 17 -31.75 -32.24 -21.27
CA PHE A 17 -31.17 -31.87 -22.57
C PHE A 17 -29.64 -31.68 -22.47
N LEU A 18 -29.14 -30.97 -21.45
CA LEU A 18 -27.73 -30.75 -21.24
C LEU A 18 -26.97 -32.06 -20.93
N ILE A 19 -27.53 -32.94 -20.09
CA ILE A 19 -26.93 -34.24 -19.75
C ILE A 19 -26.86 -35.15 -20.96
N SER A 20 -27.96 -35.27 -21.71
CA SER A 20 -28.03 -36.15 -22.89
C SER A 20 -27.08 -35.74 -24.02
N ASN A 21 -26.69 -34.48 -24.10
CA ASN A 21 -25.79 -33.97 -25.12
C ASN A 21 -24.41 -33.60 -24.60
N GLU A 22 -24.05 -34.01 -23.36
CA GLU A 22 -22.76 -33.68 -22.72
C GLU A 22 -21.55 -34.11 -23.56
N ASN A 23 -21.60 -35.31 -24.15
CA ASN A 23 -20.51 -35.81 -24.98
C ASN A 23 -20.32 -35.00 -26.28
N VAL A 24 -21.39 -34.45 -26.84
CA VAL A 24 -21.32 -33.61 -28.05
C VAL A 24 -20.69 -32.24 -27.69
N PHE A 25 -21.17 -31.67 -26.60
CA PHE A 25 -20.62 -30.38 -26.11
C PHE A 25 -19.15 -30.50 -25.73
N ASN A 26 -18.73 -31.53 -24.98
CA ASN A 26 -17.34 -31.69 -24.53
C ASN A 26 -16.39 -31.97 -25.70
N LYS A 27 -16.82 -32.62 -26.77
CA LYS A 27 -15.99 -32.86 -27.96
C LYS A 27 -15.87 -31.65 -28.87
N GLU A 28 -16.98 -30.95 -29.12
CA GLU A 28 -17.01 -29.89 -30.13
C GLU A 28 -16.90 -28.49 -29.55
N GLN A 29 -17.47 -28.23 -28.37
CA GLN A 29 -17.56 -26.87 -27.80
C GLN A 29 -17.57 -26.88 -26.25
N PRO A 30 -16.48 -27.22 -25.55
CA PRO A 30 -16.47 -27.36 -24.07
C PRO A 30 -16.82 -26.08 -23.33
N LEU A 31 -16.41 -24.91 -23.84
CA LEU A 31 -16.77 -23.62 -23.26
C LEU A 31 -18.26 -23.32 -23.35
N LEU A 32 -18.91 -23.72 -24.42
CA LEU A 32 -20.37 -23.56 -24.60
C LEU A 32 -21.13 -24.31 -23.51
N TYR A 33 -20.73 -25.54 -23.19
CA TYR A 33 -21.37 -26.35 -22.15
C TYR A 33 -21.32 -25.69 -20.78
N THR A 34 -20.15 -25.14 -20.41
CA THR A 34 -20.00 -24.41 -19.15
C THR A 34 -20.91 -23.18 -19.07
N PHE A 35 -21.11 -22.48 -20.16
CA PHE A 35 -22.00 -21.33 -20.21
C PHE A 35 -23.47 -21.72 -20.17
N LEU A 36 -23.87 -22.82 -20.85
CA LEU A 36 -25.24 -23.30 -20.84
C LEU A 36 -25.71 -23.76 -19.45
N LYS A 37 -24.82 -24.30 -18.62
CA LYS A 37 -25.12 -24.64 -17.22
C LYS A 37 -25.45 -23.44 -16.34
N GLN A 38 -25.01 -22.23 -16.70
CA GLN A 38 -25.28 -21.00 -15.95
C GLN A 38 -26.60 -20.34 -16.33
N LEU A 39 -27.27 -20.84 -17.37
CA LEU A 39 -28.54 -20.28 -17.86
C LEU A 39 -29.69 -20.74 -17.00
N LYS A 40 -30.71 -19.89 -16.87
CA LYS A 40 -31.95 -20.19 -16.13
C LYS A 40 -33.08 -20.37 -17.10
N PRO A 41 -33.60 -21.60 -17.31
CA PRO A 41 -34.78 -21.80 -18.11
C PRO A 41 -36.00 -21.18 -17.40
N LEU A 42 -36.80 -20.42 -18.16
CA LEU A 42 -37.89 -19.62 -17.60
C LEU A 42 -39.25 -20.13 -18.02
N LYS A 43 -39.39 -20.52 -19.28
CA LYS A 43 -40.68 -20.91 -19.84
C LYS A 43 -40.51 -21.82 -21.07
N LEU A 44 -41.34 -22.83 -21.16
CA LEU A 44 -41.51 -23.63 -22.37
C LEU A 44 -42.97 -23.43 -22.83
N GLN A 45 -43.16 -22.93 -24.01
CA GLN A 45 -44.49 -22.65 -24.57
C GLN A 45 -44.53 -23.19 -26.00
N ASP A 46 -45.44 -24.10 -26.26
CA ASP A 46 -45.66 -24.79 -27.55
C ASP A 46 -44.34 -25.30 -28.16
N ASN A 47 -43.73 -24.56 -29.05
CA ASN A 47 -42.47 -24.89 -29.72
C ASN A 47 -41.35 -23.87 -29.43
N LYS A 48 -41.44 -23.13 -28.32
CA LYS A 48 -40.45 -22.11 -27.96
C LYS A 48 -39.97 -22.25 -26.51
N ILE A 49 -38.67 -22.35 -26.31
CA ILE A 49 -38.04 -22.30 -24.98
C ILE A 49 -37.41 -20.92 -24.72
N ILE A 50 -37.76 -20.31 -23.59
CA ILE A 50 -37.24 -19.02 -23.16
C ILE A 50 -36.25 -19.25 -22.03
N ILE A 51 -35.02 -18.81 -22.22
CA ILE A 51 -33.94 -19.00 -21.29
C ILE A 51 -33.39 -17.65 -20.86
N GLY A 52 -33.22 -17.47 -19.56
CA GLY A 52 -32.66 -16.25 -18.95
C GLY A 52 -31.16 -16.29 -18.87
N CYS A 53 -30.50 -15.20 -19.28
CA CYS A 53 -29.08 -14.96 -19.19
C CYS A 53 -28.82 -13.71 -18.34
N GLU A 54 -27.94 -13.78 -17.34
CA GLU A 54 -27.65 -12.65 -16.45
C GLU A 54 -26.61 -11.66 -17.04
N ASN A 55 -25.90 -12.03 -18.12
CA ASN A 55 -24.83 -11.24 -18.71
C ASN A 55 -25.09 -10.92 -20.18
N ARG A 56 -25.01 -9.62 -20.52
CA ARG A 56 -25.22 -9.14 -21.90
C ARG A 56 -24.16 -9.66 -22.89
N GLY A 57 -22.89 -9.76 -22.45
CA GLY A 57 -21.81 -10.30 -23.28
C GLY A 57 -22.02 -11.80 -23.57
N LEU A 58 -22.47 -12.56 -22.55
CA LEU A 58 -22.80 -13.97 -22.69
C LEU A 58 -24.00 -14.18 -23.67
N LYS A 59 -25.01 -13.31 -23.60
CA LYS A 59 -26.14 -13.35 -24.56
C LYS A 59 -25.65 -13.18 -26.00
N ILE A 60 -24.83 -12.17 -26.28
CA ILE A 60 -24.28 -11.91 -27.63
C ILE A 60 -23.49 -13.12 -28.16
N PHE A 61 -22.73 -13.79 -27.28
CA PHE A 61 -21.99 -15.00 -27.63
C PHE A 61 -22.92 -16.15 -27.96
N LEU A 62 -23.95 -16.37 -27.14
CA LEU A 62 -24.92 -17.46 -27.29
C LEU A 62 -25.89 -17.24 -28.45
N ASP A 63 -26.24 -16.00 -28.77
CA ASP A 63 -27.11 -15.68 -29.94
C ASP A 63 -26.49 -16.21 -31.24
N LYS A 64 -25.17 -16.22 -31.38
CA LYS A 64 -24.48 -16.83 -32.53
C LYS A 64 -24.50 -18.34 -32.55
N LYS A 65 -24.86 -18.99 -31.44
CA LYS A 65 -24.91 -20.43 -31.28
C LYS A 65 -26.34 -21.01 -31.27
N ILE A 66 -27.36 -20.15 -31.35
CA ILE A 66 -28.76 -20.53 -31.36
C ILE A 66 -29.05 -21.58 -32.45
N PRO A 67 -28.63 -21.45 -33.74
CA PRO A 67 -28.94 -22.43 -34.75
C PRO A 67 -28.40 -23.83 -34.41
N PHE A 68 -27.23 -23.93 -33.84
CA PHE A 68 -26.62 -25.19 -33.38
C PHE A 68 -27.41 -25.80 -32.22
N LEU A 69 -27.81 -24.98 -31.24
CA LEU A 69 -28.60 -25.44 -30.10
C LEU A 69 -30.01 -25.89 -30.51
N GLU A 70 -30.65 -25.23 -31.42
CA GLU A 70 -31.96 -25.60 -31.96
C GLU A 70 -31.92 -26.93 -32.75
N GLU A 71 -30.80 -27.18 -33.47
CA GLU A 71 -30.58 -28.47 -34.14
C GLU A 71 -30.44 -29.62 -33.13
N LEU A 72 -29.68 -29.40 -32.03
CA LEU A 72 -29.56 -30.39 -30.95
C LEU A 72 -30.89 -30.61 -30.23
N LEU A 73 -31.67 -29.54 -29.98
CA LEU A 73 -33.00 -29.63 -29.39
C LEU A 73 -33.97 -30.46 -30.29
N LYS A 74 -33.87 -30.24 -31.60
CA LYS A 74 -34.66 -31.03 -32.57
C LYS A 74 -34.27 -32.50 -32.55
N LYS A 75 -32.98 -32.82 -32.47
CA LYS A 75 -32.49 -34.22 -32.34
C LYS A 75 -32.96 -34.89 -31.04
N HIS A 76 -32.98 -34.11 -29.95
CA HIS A 76 -33.38 -34.62 -28.63
C HIS A 76 -34.89 -34.83 -28.48
N THR A 77 -35.69 -33.94 -29.06
CA THR A 77 -37.15 -33.93 -28.84
C THR A 77 -37.99 -34.46 -30.03
N GLY A 78 -37.38 -34.62 -31.20
CA GLY A 78 -38.06 -34.91 -32.44
C GLY A 78 -38.93 -33.77 -33.00
N LYS A 79 -39.01 -32.64 -32.32
CA LYS A 79 -39.80 -31.45 -32.69
C LYS A 79 -38.91 -30.24 -32.92
N LYS A 80 -39.32 -29.34 -33.80
CA LYS A 80 -38.61 -28.08 -34.02
C LYS A 80 -38.97 -27.12 -32.87
N ILE A 81 -38.03 -26.91 -31.93
CA ILE A 81 -38.15 -25.99 -30.79
C ILE A 81 -37.24 -24.82 -31.05
N SER A 82 -37.79 -23.61 -31.04
CA SER A 82 -37.00 -22.38 -31.11
C SER A 82 -36.48 -21.93 -29.72
N LEU A 83 -35.28 -21.41 -29.67
CA LEU A 83 -34.61 -20.94 -28.43
C LEU A 83 -34.55 -19.43 -28.42
N ASP A 84 -35.08 -18.81 -27.38
CA ASP A 84 -35.03 -17.37 -27.16
C ASP A 84 -34.27 -17.02 -25.89
N LEU A 85 -33.24 -16.17 -26.02
CA LEU A 85 -32.40 -15.73 -24.88
C LEU A 85 -32.84 -14.34 -24.45
N ILE A 86 -33.28 -14.23 -23.21
CA ILE A 86 -33.62 -12.95 -22.63
C ILE A 86 -32.60 -12.57 -21.51
N ILE A 87 -32.32 -11.28 -21.38
CA ILE A 87 -31.48 -10.81 -20.27
C ILE A 87 -32.34 -10.79 -19.01
N LEU A 88 -31.91 -11.56 -17.99
CA LEU A 88 -32.47 -11.46 -16.66
C LEU A 88 -31.92 -10.16 -16.01
N VAL A 89 -32.65 -9.07 -16.16
CA VAL A 89 -32.46 -7.94 -15.26
C VAL A 89 -32.94 -8.44 -13.89
N LYS A 90 -32.03 -8.51 -12.91
CA LYS A 90 -32.43 -8.70 -11.51
C LYS A 90 -33.35 -7.53 -11.17
N ASN A 91 -34.66 -7.73 -11.30
CA ASN A 91 -35.63 -6.78 -10.79
C ASN A 91 -35.52 -6.80 -9.25
N LYS A 92 -34.61 -5.97 -8.70
CA LYS A 92 -34.91 -5.32 -7.45
C LYS A 92 -36.26 -4.64 -7.68
N LYS A 93 -37.29 -4.99 -6.90
CA LYS A 93 -38.60 -4.35 -6.94
C LYS A 93 -38.38 -2.84 -7.02
N ILE A 94 -38.53 -2.28 -8.22
CA ILE A 94 -38.63 -0.84 -8.43
C ILE A 94 -39.98 -0.49 -7.85
N LYS A 95 -40.00 0.04 -6.60
CA LYS A 95 -41.09 0.90 -6.18
C LYS A 95 -40.95 2.13 -7.06
N ASP A 96 -42.00 2.45 -7.77
CA ASP A 96 -42.10 3.64 -8.60
C ASP A 96 -41.60 4.88 -7.83
N ALA A 97 -40.43 5.34 -8.16
CA ALA A 97 -39.89 6.63 -7.77
C ALA A 97 -39.00 7.14 -8.91
N PRO A 98 -39.12 8.45 -9.26
CA PRO A 98 -38.42 9.01 -10.40
C PRO A 98 -36.90 8.85 -10.25
N LEU A 99 -36.18 9.04 -11.33
CA LEU A 99 -34.73 8.98 -11.63
C LEU A 99 -33.73 9.54 -10.58
N LEU A 100 -34.13 9.77 -9.33
CA LEU A 100 -33.36 10.43 -8.25
C LEU A 100 -32.91 9.53 -7.08
N ASN A 101 -33.23 8.24 -7.08
CA ASN A 101 -32.73 7.30 -6.07
C ASN A 101 -31.63 6.41 -6.62
N PHE A 102 -30.53 7.04 -7.05
CA PHE A 102 -29.25 6.37 -7.16
C PHE A 102 -28.73 6.21 -5.72
N GLU A 103 -29.02 5.07 -5.08
CA GLU A 103 -28.29 4.72 -3.88
C GLU A 103 -26.84 4.51 -4.32
N PRO A 104 -25.88 5.35 -3.89
CA PRO A 104 -24.49 5.19 -4.26
C PRO A 104 -24.02 3.81 -3.85
N SER A 105 -23.17 3.19 -4.65
CA SER A 105 -22.55 1.92 -4.28
C SER A 105 -21.80 2.10 -2.96
N ILE A 106 -21.64 1.03 -2.17
CA ILE A 106 -20.87 1.10 -0.93
C ILE A 106 -19.45 1.62 -1.17
N GLU A 107 -18.88 1.34 -2.36
CA GLU A 107 -17.58 1.85 -2.77
C GLU A 107 -17.58 3.36 -3.00
N ASP A 108 -18.63 3.92 -3.60
CA ASP A 108 -18.75 5.37 -3.79
C ASP A 108 -18.90 6.07 -2.44
N VAL A 109 -19.64 5.47 -1.51
CA VAL A 109 -19.75 5.97 -0.14
C VAL A 109 -18.40 5.96 0.56
N LEU A 110 -17.64 4.88 0.46
CA LEU A 110 -16.31 4.77 1.04
C LEU A 110 -15.34 5.84 0.49
N ILE A 111 -15.31 6.00 -0.83
CA ILE A 111 -14.45 7.01 -1.48
C ILE A 111 -14.85 8.42 -1.06
N SER A 112 -16.14 8.73 -1.05
CA SER A 112 -16.63 10.05 -0.65
C SER A 112 -16.36 10.38 0.82
N ALA A 113 -16.28 9.37 1.67
CA ALA A 113 -15.89 9.48 3.07
C ALA A 113 -14.36 9.46 3.31
N GLY A 114 -13.55 9.45 2.25
CA GLY A 114 -12.09 9.52 2.31
C GLY A 114 -11.38 8.18 2.51
N PHE A 115 -12.08 7.04 2.39
CA PHE A 115 -11.48 5.72 2.62
C PHE A 115 -10.81 5.15 1.38
N SER A 116 -9.67 4.48 1.59
CA SER A 116 -8.98 3.72 0.56
C SER A 116 -9.56 2.31 0.45
N ARG A 117 -9.64 1.77 -0.78
CA ARG A 117 -10.02 0.37 -1.01
C ARG A 117 -9.04 -0.65 -0.42
N ARG A 118 -7.82 -0.22 -0.10
CA ARG A 118 -6.71 -1.09 0.33
C ARG A 118 -6.80 -1.54 1.78
N TYR A 119 -7.58 -0.86 2.63
CA TYR A 119 -7.56 -1.06 4.06
C TYR A 119 -8.85 -1.70 4.54
N SER A 120 -8.77 -2.94 4.98
CA SER A 120 -9.87 -3.72 5.57
C SER A 120 -9.35 -4.56 6.72
N PHE A 121 -10.23 -5.11 7.53
CA PHE A 121 -9.84 -6.10 8.53
C PHE A 121 -9.34 -7.40 7.91
N ASP A 122 -9.82 -7.78 6.72
CA ASP A 122 -9.49 -9.05 6.06
C ASP A 122 -8.02 -9.11 5.63
N ASN A 123 -7.42 -7.95 5.32
CA ASN A 123 -6.02 -7.85 4.92
C ASN A 123 -5.13 -7.21 6.00
N PHE A 124 -5.63 -7.12 7.24
CA PHE A 124 -4.84 -6.70 8.40
C PHE A 124 -4.27 -7.91 9.11
N ALA A 125 -2.96 -8.12 8.99
CA ALA A 125 -2.28 -9.21 9.69
C ALA A 125 -2.26 -8.95 11.21
N VAL A 126 -2.56 -9.98 12.00
CA VAL A 126 -2.61 -9.91 13.47
C VAL A 126 -1.57 -10.81 14.08
N SER A 127 -0.83 -10.30 15.07
CA SER A 127 0.08 -11.05 15.93
C SER A 127 -0.02 -10.55 17.38
N LEU A 128 0.80 -11.09 18.26
CA LEU A 128 0.89 -10.63 19.65
C LEU A 128 1.21 -9.13 19.75
N SER A 129 1.95 -8.57 18.81
CA SER A 129 2.40 -7.17 18.83
C SER A 129 1.27 -6.16 18.55
N ASN A 130 0.17 -6.57 17.89
CA ASN A 130 -0.93 -5.68 17.52
C ASN A 130 -2.34 -6.20 17.88
N GLN A 131 -2.44 -7.38 18.53
CA GLN A 131 -3.74 -7.99 18.84
C GLN A 131 -4.63 -7.12 19.75
N VAL A 132 -4.04 -6.35 20.67
CA VAL A 132 -4.78 -5.44 21.55
C VAL A 132 -5.44 -4.32 20.74
N ALA A 133 -4.69 -3.75 19.77
CA ALA A 133 -5.21 -2.74 18.87
C ALA A 133 -6.33 -3.29 17.98
N PHE A 134 -6.16 -4.52 17.49
CA PHE A 134 -7.15 -5.20 16.67
C PHE A 134 -8.44 -5.49 17.47
N ALA A 135 -8.32 -6.00 18.71
CA ALA A 135 -9.46 -6.25 19.59
C ALA A 135 -10.23 -4.96 19.93
N ALA A 136 -9.51 -3.88 20.25
CA ALA A 136 -10.13 -2.58 20.51
C ALA A 136 -10.84 -2.02 19.26
N ALA A 137 -10.25 -2.21 18.07
CA ALA A 137 -10.86 -1.83 16.81
C ALA A 137 -12.19 -2.56 16.57
N GLN A 138 -12.23 -3.86 16.84
CA GLN A 138 -13.47 -4.66 16.75
C GLN A 138 -14.51 -4.23 17.78
N ALA A 139 -14.08 -3.91 19.00
CA ALA A 139 -15.00 -3.40 20.04
C ALA A 139 -15.64 -2.08 19.62
N VAL A 140 -14.90 -1.16 18.99
CA VAL A 140 -15.43 0.10 18.46
C VAL A 140 -16.42 -0.14 17.31
N VAL A 141 -16.15 -1.09 16.42
CA VAL A 141 -17.09 -1.47 15.33
C VAL A 141 -18.42 -1.95 15.90
N ASN A 142 -18.37 -2.77 16.95
CA ASN A 142 -19.57 -3.36 17.56
C ASN A 142 -20.34 -2.36 18.44
N ASN A 143 -19.64 -1.41 19.06
CA ASN A 143 -20.19 -0.49 20.05
C ASN A 143 -19.78 0.95 19.75
N LEU A 144 -20.19 1.45 18.57
CA LEU A 144 -19.84 2.78 18.07
C LEU A 144 -20.31 3.88 19.03
N GLY A 145 -19.42 4.79 19.41
CA GLY A 145 -19.70 5.93 20.27
C GLY A 145 -19.66 5.65 21.77
N THR A 146 -19.69 4.37 22.17
CA THR A 146 -19.70 3.96 23.58
C THR A 146 -18.44 3.22 24.00
N ALA A 147 -17.82 2.45 23.09
CA ALA A 147 -16.57 1.76 23.38
C ALA A 147 -15.37 2.68 23.07
N TYR A 148 -14.52 2.91 24.09
CA TYR A 148 -13.21 3.54 23.91
C TYR A 148 -13.25 4.87 23.13
N ASN A 149 -13.89 5.89 23.65
CA ASN A 149 -14.05 7.17 22.96
C ASN A 149 -13.30 8.33 23.67
N PRO A 150 -12.23 8.89 23.06
CA PRO A 150 -11.64 8.51 21.77
C PRO A 150 -10.85 7.19 21.82
N LEU A 151 -10.69 6.55 20.64
CA LEU A 151 -9.67 5.55 20.43
C LEU A 151 -8.43 6.25 19.87
N PHE A 152 -7.31 6.21 20.61
CA PHE A 152 -6.06 6.84 20.23
C PHE A 152 -5.00 5.78 19.90
N LEU A 153 -4.66 5.64 18.61
CA LEU A 153 -3.67 4.69 18.12
C LEU A 153 -2.36 5.41 17.87
N TYR A 154 -1.28 5.03 18.55
CA TYR A 154 0.03 5.62 18.31
C TYR A 154 1.12 4.57 18.11
N GLY A 155 2.28 5.00 17.63
CA GLY A 155 3.43 4.11 17.36
C GLY A 155 4.24 4.58 16.17
N GLY A 156 5.30 3.87 15.86
CA GLY A 156 6.24 4.20 14.78
C GLY A 156 5.60 4.28 13.38
N VAL A 157 6.42 4.64 12.41
CA VAL A 157 6.01 4.67 11.00
C VAL A 157 5.79 3.24 10.49
N GLY A 158 4.71 3.01 9.72
CA GLY A 158 4.47 1.71 9.07
C GLY A 158 3.88 0.60 9.96
N VAL A 159 3.58 0.84 11.24
CA VAL A 159 3.04 -0.19 12.15
C VAL A 159 1.56 -0.54 11.92
N GLY A 160 0.86 0.14 11.00
CA GLY A 160 -0.52 -0.19 10.63
C GLY A 160 -1.59 0.71 11.24
N LYS A 161 -1.27 1.84 11.89
CA LYS A 161 -2.25 2.77 12.50
C LYS A 161 -3.34 3.21 11.52
N THR A 162 -2.95 3.79 10.40
CA THR A 162 -3.85 4.25 9.33
C THR A 162 -4.68 3.11 8.76
N HIS A 163 -4.07 1.93 8.57
CA HIS A 163 -4.77 0.75 8.10
C HIS A 163 -5.90 0.36 9.06
N LEU A 164 -5.59 0.20 10.34
CA LEU A 164 -6.56 -0.21 11.35
C LEU A 164 -7.68 0.83 11.51
N ALA A 165 -7.33 2.11 11.55
CA ALA A 165 -8.31 3.21 11.64
C ALA A 165 -9.27 3.20 10.44
N GLN A 166 -8.76 3.04 9.22
CA GLN A 166 -9.61 2.95 8.02
C GLN A 166 -10.43 1.66 7.98
N ALA A 167 -9.88 0.52 8.41
CA ALA A 167 -10.60 -0.75 8.49
C ALA A 167 -11.84 -0.65 9.40
N ILE A 168 -11.73 0.07 10.54
CA ILE A 168 -12.87 0.34 11.43
C ILE A 168 -13.96 1.11 10.67
N GLY A 169 -13.62 2.24 10.06
CA GLY A 169 -14.60 3.07 9.36
C GLY A 169 -15.26 2.34 8.20
N ARG A 170 -14.47 1.58 7.41
CA ARG A 170 -14.97 0.73 6.34
C ARG A 170 -15.98 -0.29 6.86
N LYS A 171 -15.64 -1.01 7.94
CA LYS A 171 -16.52 -2.05 8.49
C LYS A 171 -17.84 -1.49 9.01
N ILE A 172 -17.80 -0.29 9.61
CA ILE A 172 -19.02 0.38 10.07
C ILE A 172 -19.91 0.78 8.87
N LEU A 173 -19.35 1.29 7.77
CA LEU A 173 -20.11 1.61 6.55
C LEU A 173 -20.64 0.36 5.85
N GLU A 174 -19.90 -0.75 5.87
CA GLU A 174 -20.39 -2.04 5.36
C GLU A 174 -21.59 -2.55 6.16
N ASN A 175 -21.59 -2.33 7.48
CA ASN A 175 -22.70 -2.71 8.37
C ASN A 175 -23.91 -1.77 8.24
N ASP A 176 -23.68 -0.46 8.11
CA ASP A 176 -24.76 0.55 7.92
C ASP A 176 -24.23 1.73 7.08
N SER A 177 -24.52 1.70 5.78
CA SER A 177 -24.12 2.73 4.82
C SER A 177 -24.72 4.12 5.06
N ARG A 178 -25.73 4.26 5.94
CA ARG A 178 -26.36 5.53 6.30
C ARG A 178 -25.58 6.32 7.36
N LYS A 179 -24.62 5.69 8.02
CA LYS A 179 -23.75 6.36 9.00
C LYS A 179 -22.91 7.44 8.33
N LYS A 180 -22.89 8.61 8.97
CA LYS A 180 -22.04 9.73 8.53
C LYS A 180 -20.65 9.56 9.10
N ILE A 181 -19.74 9.10 8.29
CA ILE A 181 -18.36 8.82 8.66
C ILE A 181 -17.41 9.66 7.80
N LEU A 182 -16.33 10.14 8.39
CA LEU A 182 -15.29 10.87 7.66
C LEU A 182 -13.92 10.42 8.14
N PHE A 183 -13.06 10.08 7.17
CA PHE A 183 -11.62 9.94 7.37
C PHE A 183 -10.94 11.21 6.84
N SER A 184 -10.11 11.82 7.66
CA SER A 184 -9.36 13.03 7.30
C SER A 184 -7.94 12.96 7.84
N PRO A 185 -6.91 13.05 6.99
CA PRO A 185 -5.57 13.36 7.47
C PRO A 185 -5.55 14.68 8.24
N GLY A 186 -4.69 14.79 9.27
CA GLY A 186 -4.62 15.98 10.11
C GLY A 186 -4.18 17.25 9.38
N ASP A 187 -3.36 17.10 8.34
CA ASP A 187 -2.97 18.20 7.45
C ASP A 187 -4.13 18.64 6.56
N LEU A 188 -4.93 17.71 6.02
CA LEU A 188 -6.13 18.01 5.23
C LEU A 188 -7.16 18.75 6.08
N PHE A 189 -7.47 18.25 7.29
CA PHE A 189 -8.35 18.93 8.25
C PHE A 189 -7.89 20.38 8.48
N THR A 190 -6.59 20.56 8.69
CA THR A 190 -5.98 21.87 8.90
C THR A 190 -6.17 22.80 7.69
N ASN A 191 -5.88 22.31 6.50
CA ASN A 191 -5.95 23.09 5.27
C ASN A 191 -7.41 23.48 4.96
N GLU A 192 -8.34 22.53 5.06
CA GLU A 192 -9.78 22.83 4.87
C GLU A 192 -10.30 23.88 5.85
N LEU A 193 -9.85 23.83 7.11
CA LEU A 193 -10.25 24.86 8.09
C LEU A 193 -9.68 26.22 7.71
N ILE A 194 -8.39 26.32 7.38
CA ILE A 194 -7.75 27.58 6.99
C ILE A 194 -8.46 28.18 5.76
N GLU A 195 -8.76 27.35 4.76
CA GLU A 195 -9.49 27.77 3.56
C GLU A 195 -10.92 28.26 3.91
N SER A 196 -11.60 27.56 4.82
CA SER A 196 -12.95 27.95 5.27
C SER A 196 -12.96 29.28 6.02
N ILE A 197 -11.90 29.59 6.78
CA ILE A 197 -11.74 30.88 7.46
C ILE A 197 -11.50 31.98 6.43
N ARG A 198 -10.59 31.77 5.47
CA ARG A 198 -10.30 32.74 4.39
C ARG A 198 -11.52 33.00 3.51
N GLY A 199 -12.27 31.95 3.18
CA GLY A 199 -13.48 32.01 2.36
C GLY A 199 -14.75 32.39 3.14
N LYS A 200 -14.67 32.73 4.43
CA LYS A 200 -15.82 33.05 5.30
C LYS A 200 -16.92 31.96 5.31
N SER A 201 -16.52 30.70 5.14
CA SER A 201 -17.39 29.52 5.01
C SER A 201 -17.27 28.53 6.18
N THR A 202 -16.84 29.00 7.35
CA THR A 202 -16.64 28.16 8.56
C THR A 202 -17.91 27.42 8.98
N SER A 203 -19.10 27.96 8.67
CA SER A 203 -20.37 27.29 8.93
C SER A 203 -20.52 25.97 8.14
N LEU A 204 -20.04 25.91 6.90
CA LEU A 204 -20.03 24.69 6.07
C LEU A 204 -19.04 23.67 6.61
N PHE A 205 -17.85 24.12 7.00
CA PHE A 205 -16.85 23.28 7.66
C PHE A 205 -17.44 22.64 8.93
N ARG A 206 -18.04 23.43 9.82
CA ARG A 206 -18.70 22.94 11.03
C ARG A 206 -19.83 21.96 10.74
N LYS A 207 -20.64 22.20 9.70
CA LYS A 207 -21.69 21.27 9.26
C LYS A 207 -21.13 19.96 8.77
N LYS A 208 -19.99 19.97 8.07
CA LYS A 208 -19.29 18.78 7.57
C LYS A 208 -18.75 17.93 8.73
N TYR A 209 -18.06 18.55 9.70
CA TYR A 209 -17.28 17.83 10.71
C TYR A 209 -18.02 17.54 12.02
N ARG A 210 -18.97 18.40 12.45
CA ARG A 210 -19.56 18.30 13.80
C ARG A 210 -20.78 17.37 13.92
N ARG A 211 -21.28 16.80 12.80
CA ARG A 211 -22.48 15.94 12.78
C ARG A 211 -22.16 14.53 12.28
N LEU A 212 -21.01 14.02 12.63
CA LEU A 212 -20.55 12.71 12.22
C LEU A 212 -20.88 11.66 13.28
N ASN A 213 -21.18 10.45 12.84
CA ASN A 213 -21.23 9.27 13.70
C ASN A 213 -19.83 8.73 14.02
N LEU A 214 -18.86 8.96 13.10
CA LEU A 214 -17.46 8.65 13.30
C LEU A 214 -16.59 9.68 12.59
N LEU A 215 -15.64 10.25 13.32
CA LEU A 215 -14.54 11.03 12.78
C LEU A 215 -13.23 10.27 13.02
N ILE A 216 -12.49 10.04 11.95
CA ILE A 216 -11.12 9.50 12.02
C ILE A 216 -10.18 10.61 11.59
N VAL A 217 -9.21 10.97 12.46
CA VAL A 217 -8.15 11.91 12.10
C VAL A 217 -6.81 11.19 12.17
N ASP A 218 -6.22 11.05 11.00
CA ASP A 218 -4.91 10.38 10.84
C ASP A 218 -3.78 11.39 11.00
N ASP A 219 -2.73 10.99 11.71
CA ASP A 219 -1.58 11.84 11.99
C ASP A 219 -1.98 13.17 12.66
N VAL A 220 -2.70 13.09 13.78
CA VAL A 220 -3.26 14.23 14.52
C VAL A 220 -2.20 15.23 15.00
N GLN A 221 -0.92 14.84 15.07
CA GLN A 221 0.19 15.76 15.41
C GLN A 221 0.29 16.94 14.44
N PHE A 222 -0.25 16.88 13.23
CA PHE A 222 -0.24 17.98 12.26
C PHE A 222 -1.16 19.15 12.62
N ILE A 223 -2.07 19.00 13.58
CA ILE A 223 -2.87 20.11 14.10
C ILE A 223 -2.11 20.93 15.16
N ALA A 224 -1.07 20.35 15.78
CA ALA A 224 -0.30 21.00 16.84
C ALA A 224 0.40 22.27 16.36
N GLY A 225 0.60 23.23 17.28
CA GLY A 225 1.27 24.50 16.99
C GLY A 225 0.39 25.54 16.25
N LYS A 226 -0.86 25.23 15.93
CA LYS A 226 -1.77 26.10 15.20
C LYS A 226 -3.01 26.37 16.08
N GLN A 227 -2.96 27.42 16.87
CA GLN A 227 -3.95 27.72 17.93
C GLN A 227 -5.40 27.68 17.41
N THR A 228 -5.71 28.39 16.33
CA THR A 228 -7.07 28.44 15.76
C THR A 228 -7.55 27.04 15.29
N VAL A 229 -6.62 26.20 14.78
CA VAL A 229 -6.94 24.84 14.35
C VAL A 229 -7.25 23.96 15.56
N GLN A 230 -6.45 24.08 16.62
CA GLN A 230 -6.64 23.32 17.84
C GLN A 230 -7.95 23.70 18.54
N GLU A 231 -8.29 24.99 18.53
CA GLU A 231 -9.56 25.46 19.08
C GLU A 231 -10.78 24.91 18.33
N GLU A 232 -10.79 25.00 17.01
CA GLU A 232 -11.90 24.45 16.19
C GLU A 232 -11.96 22.92 16.29
N PHE A 233 -10.81 22.25 16.37
CA PHE A 233 -10.77 20.81 16.59
C PHE A 233 -11.35 20.41 17.94
N PHE A 234 -11.02 21.14 19.01
CA PHE A 234 -11.60 20.92 20.34
C PHE A 234 -13.12 21.02 20.33
N HIS A 235 -13.68 22.03 19.68
CA HIS A 235 -15.13 22.19 19.56
C HIS A 235 -15.76 21.08 18.70
N THR A 236 -15.08 20.67 17.63
CA THR A 236 -15.54 19.58 16.76
C THR A 236 -15.56 18.26 17.51
N PHE A 237 -14.49 17.94 18.24
CA PHE A 237 -14.38 16.76 19.09
C PHE A 237 -15.53 16.70 20.12
N ASN A 238 -15.71 17.76 20.89
CA ASN A 238 -16.78 17.81 21.90
C ASN A 238 -18.16 17.68 21.26
N SER A 239 -18.42 18.30 20.12
CA SER A 239 -19.70 18.20 19.41
C SER A 239 -20.01 16.77 18.97
N ILE A 240 -19.01 16.04 18.45
CA ILE A 240 -19.17 14.64 18.02
C ILE A 240 -19.49 13.76 19.23
N VAL A 241 -18.67 13.85 20.28
CA VAL A 241 -18.83 13.01 21.48
C VAL A 241 -20.15 13.29 22.18
N SER A 242 -20.57 14.56 22.30
CA SER A 242 -21.85 14.92 22.93
C SER A 242 -23.07 14.42 22.16
N LEU A 243 -22.95 14.19 20.85
CA LEU A 243 -23.99 13.60 20.00
C LEU A 243 -23.92 12.06 19.94
N GLY A 244 -23.09 11.44 20.78
CA GLY A 244 -22.88 9.98 20.77
C GLY A 244 -22.05 9.45 19.60
N GLY A 245 -21.35 10.33 18.89
CA GLY A 245 -20.42 9.94 17.83
C GLY A 245 -19.07 9.48 18.38
N GLN A 246 -18.34 8.72 17.60
CA GLN A 246 -17.02 8.18 17.90
C GLN A 246 -15.91 9.06 17.30
N VAL A 247 -14.80 9.19 18.02
CA VAL A 247 -13.57 9.79 17.50
C VAL A 247 -12.44 8.74 17.53
N ILE A 248 -11.72 8.62 16.44
CA ILE A 248 -10.48 7.80 16.32
C ILE A 248 -9.36 8.73 15.89
N LEU A 249 -8.25 8.66 16.60
CA LEU A 249 -7.09 9.47 16.34
C LEU A 249 -5.86 8.56 16.12
N THR A 250 -5.03 8.90 15.15
CA THR A 250 -3.72 8.26 15.02
C THR A 250 -2.60 9.28 15.20
N SER A 251 -1.45 8.84 15.70
CA SER A 251 -0.26 9.68 15.88
C SER A 251 1.02 8.84 15.80
N ASP A 252 2.16 9.51 15.55
CA ASP A 252 3.48 8.89 15.63
C ASP A 252 3.98 8.75 17.08
N ARG A 253 3.31 9.42 18.04
CA ARG A 253 3.67 9.47 19.47
C ARG A 253 2.45 9.67 20.37
N PRO A 254 2.55 9.37 21.67
CA PRO A 254 1.45 9.59 22.61
C PRO A 254 1.13 11.10 22.77
N PRO A 255 -0.07 11.47 23.23
CA PRO A 255 -0.51 12.87 23.36
C PRO A 255 0.41 13.73 24.21
N GLY A 256 1.04 13.15 25.25
CA GLY A 256 1.98 13.86 26.13
C GLY A 256 3.26 14.31 25.44
N GLU A 257 3.66 13.64 24.36
CA GLU A 257 4.90 13.92 23.62
C GLU A 257 4.66 14.80 22.37
N ILE A 258 3.40 15.10 22.03
CA ILE A 258 3.10 15.99 20.91
C ILE A 258 3.45 17.42 21.34
N LYS A 259 4.52 17.97 20.73
CA LYS A 259 4.97 19.33 21.01
C LYS A 259 3.92 20.35 20.56
N ASN A 260 3.73 21.42 21.33
CA ASN A 260 2.77 22.50 21.05
C ASN A 260 1.30 22.04 20.92
N LEU A 261 0.95 20.92 21.54
CA LEU A 261 -0.43 20.50 21.70
C LEU A 261 -0.99 21.15 22.98
N GLU A 262 -2.16 21.81 22.87
CA GLU A 262 -2.84 22.42 23.99
C GLU A 262 -3.29 21.39 25.05
N ASP A 263 -3.15 21.73 26.33
CA ASP A 263 -3.45 20.82 27.45
C ASP A 263 -4.90 20.30 27.44
N ARG A 264 -5.84 21.14 27.01
CA ARG A 264 -7.26 20.74 26.86
C ARG A 264 -7.44 19.62 25.82
N LEU A 265 -6.70 19.64 24.70
CA LEU A 265 -6.72 18.57 23.69
C LEU A 265 -5.98 17.34 24.19
N ARG A 266 -4.82 17.54 24.84
CA ARG A 266 -4.05 16.44 25.45
C ARG A 266 -4.90 15.66 26.43
N SER A 267 -5.63 16.33 27.29
CA SER A 267 -6.58 15.71 28.22
C SER A 267 -7.70 14.94 27.51
N ARG A 268 -8.27 15.51 26.43
CA ARG A 268 -9.29 14.83 25.63
C ARG A 268 -8.80 13.58 24.93
N PHE A 269 -7.59 13.66 24.35
CA PHE A 269 -6.97 12.52 23.65
C PHE A 269 -6.64 11.38 24.61
N SER A 270 -6.24 11.70 25.83
CA SER A 270 -5.94 10.74 26.88
C SER A 270 -7.18 10.24 27.64
N GLY A 271 -8.35 10.85 27.43
CA GLY A 271 -9.59 10.50 28.14
C GLY A 271 -10.26 9.19 27.69
N GLY A 272 -9.78 8.59 26.60
CA GLY A 272 -10.25 7.32 26.08
C GLY A 272 -9.22 6.20 26.19
N LEU A 273 -9.23 5.27 25.25
CA LEU A 273 -8.25 4.19 25.18
C LEU A 273 -7.08 4.60 24.30
N MET A 274 -5.87 4.60 24.85
CA MET A 274 -4.64 4.81 24.11
C MET A 274 -3.92 3.48 23.89
N ILE A 275 -3.53 3.20 22.66
CA ILE A 275 -2.84 1.95 22.30
C ILE A 275 -1.56 2.26 21.56
N ASP A 276 -0.46 1.75 22.09
CA ASP A 276 0.83 1.74 21.43
C ASP A 276 0.93 0.52 20.50
N ILE A 277 0.97 0.78 19.19
CA ILE A 277 1.16 -0.29 18.21
C ILE A 277 2.65 -0.46 17.98
N GLN A 278 3.17 -1.59 18.44
CA GLN A 278 4.57 -1.91 18.34
C GLN A 278 5.00 -2.25 16.90
N PRO A 279 6.28 -2.06 16.57
CA PRO A 279 6.83 -2.54 15.32
C PRO A 279 6.53 -4.03 15.11
N PRO A 280 6.20 -4.46 13.89
CA PRO A 280 5.86 -5.85 13.64
C PRO A 280 7.07 -6.77 13.91
N ASP A 281 6.82 -7.87 14.59
CA ASP A 281 7.78 -8.95 14.75
C ASP A 281 8.07 -9.65 13.41
N PHE A 282 9.00 -10.59 13.42
CA PHE A 282 9.39 -11.33 12.22
C PHE A 282 8.21 -12.07 11.57
N GLU A 283 7.39 -12.72 12.38
CA GLU A 283 6.26 -13.51 11.92
C GLU A 283 5.19 -12.61 11.28
N LEU A 284 4.89 -11.48 11.93
CA LEU A 284 3.95 -10.50 11.41
C LEU A 284 4.45 -9.87 10.11
N ARG A 285 5.74 -9.54 10.00
CA ARG A 285 6.31 -9.03 8.73
C ARG A 285 6.19 -10.05 7.61
N THR A 286 6.42 -11.34 7.90
CA THR A 286 6.24 -12.42 6.91
C THR A 286 4.78 -12.51 6.47
N ALA A 287 3.85 -12.49 7.42
CA ALA A 287 2.41 -12.53 7.12
C ALA A 287 1.96 -11.31 6.29
N ILE A 288 2.41 -10.10 6.65
CA ILE A 288 2.14 -8.87 5.89
C ILE A 288 2.64 -9.02 4.45
N LEU A 289 3.85 -9.54 4.25
CA LEU A 289 4.43 -9.71 2.92
C LEU A 289 3.61 -10.69 2.07
N LEU A 290 3.18 -11.82 2.64
CA LEU A 290 2.33 -12.81 1.95
C LEU A 290 0.96 -12.24 1.58
N ILE A 291 0.32 -11.48 2.48
CA ILE A 291 -0.94 -10.79 2.18
C ILE A 291 -0.74 -9.79 1.03
N LYS A 292 0.35 -9.01 1.06
CA LYS A 292 0.66 -8.04 -0.02
C LYS A 292 0.95 -8.71 -1.35
N ALA A 293 1.61 -9.86 -1.33
CA ALA A 293 1.82 -10.67 -2.53
C ALA A 293 0.49 -11.18 -3.10
N GLN A 294 -0.40 -11.69 -2.25
CA GLN A 294 -1.73 -12.15 -2.65
C GLN A 294 -2.60 -11.02 -3.23
N GLU A 295 -2.62 -9.83 -2.59
CA GLU A 295 -3.34 -8.65 -3.09
C GLU A 295 -2.90 -8.23 -4.52
N LYS A 296 -1.64 -8.48 -4.86
CA LYS A 296 -1.04 -8.11 -6.15
C LYS A 296 -0.97 -9.28 -7.13
N ASN A 297 -1.51 -10.44 -6.78
CA ASN A 297 -1.41 -11.68 -7.55
C ASN A 297 0.06 -12.08 -7.85
N ILE A 298 0.97 -11.81 -6.92
CA ILE A 298 2.38 -12.18 -7.00
C ILE A 298 2.55 -13.52 -6.29
N LYS A 299 3.06 -14.54 -7.01
CA LYS A 299 3.42 -15.82 -6.42
C LYS A 299 4.80 -15.67 -5.76
N ILE A 300 4.89 -16.06 -4.50
CA ILE A 300 6.13 -16.05 -3.72
C ILE A 300 6.16 -17.26 -2.79
N ASP A 301 7.30 -17.94 -2.70
CA ASP A 301 7.46 -19.01 -1.74
C ASP A 301 7.64 -18.48 -0.30
N ILE A 302 7.31 -19.32 0.68
CA ILE A 302 7.35 -18.96 2.10
C ILE A 302 8.78 -18.63 2.56
N ASP A 303 9.80 -19.32 2.06
CA ASP A 303 11.17 -19.12 2.52
C ASP A 303 11.75 -17.82 1.94
N SER A 304 11.39 -17.46 0.71
CA SER A 304 11.65 -16.14 0.15
C SER A 304 10.99 -15.04 0.98
N ALA A 305 9.73 -15.22 1.38
CA ALA A 305 9.02 -14.26 2.23
C ALA A 305 9.70 -14.08 3.59
N LYS A 306 10.16 -15.16 4.22
CA LYS A 306 10.92 -15.12 5.48
C LYS A 306 12.24 -14.37 5.34
N ILE A 307 13.02 -14.62 4.27
CA ILE A 307 14.29 -13.92 4.03
C ILE A 307 14.06 -12.42 3.84
N ILE A 308 13.04 -12.04 3.09
CA ILE A 308 12.70 -10.62 2.93
C ILE A 308 12.32 -10.00 4.28
N ALA A 309 11.46 -10.68 5.05
CA ALA A 309 11.02 -10.21 6.36
C ALA A 309 12.14 -10.13 7.39
N GLU A 310 13.17 -11.00 7.30
CA GLU A 310 14.36 -10.94 8.14
C GLU A 310 15.23 -9.71 7.83
N LYS A 311 15.44 -9.43 6.55
CA LYS A 311 16.33 -8.36 6.11
C LYS A 311 15.69 -6.98 6.11
N ILE A 312 14.38 -6.88 5.99
CA ILE A 312 13.64 -5.63 5.89
C ILE A 312 12.75 -5.46 7.10
N LEU A 313 13.07 -4.50 7.95
CA LEU A 313 12.32 -4.22 9.18
C LEU A 313 11.15 -3.26 8.98
N ASP A 314 11.25 -2.37 8.00
CA ASP A 314 10.22 -1.38 7.68
C ASP A 314 9.15 -1.99 6.76
N THR A 315 7.88 -1.92 7.17
CA THR A 315 6.77 -2.52 6.42
C THR A 315 6.50 -1.89 5.07
N ARG A 316 6.77 -0.59 4.90
CA ARG A 316 6.65 0.08 3.59
C ARG A 316 7.76 -0.40 2.65
N ALA A 317 8.96 -0.59 3.20
CA ALA A 317 10.08 -1.15 2.45
C ALA A 317 9.85 -2.61 2.05
N LEU A 318 9.10 -3.40 2.84
CA LEU A 318 8.70 -4.76 2.47
C LEU A 318 7.92 -4.78 1.15
N GLU A 319 6.88 -3.95 1.02
CA GLU A 319 6.09 -3.86 -0.22
C GLU A 319 6.94 -3.39 -1.40
N GLY A 320 7.79 -2.38 -1.20
CA GLY A 320 8.72 -1.90 -2.22
C GLY A 320 9.71 -2.98 -2.68
N THR A 321 10.23 -3.79 -1.73
CA THR A 321 11.14 -4.90 -2.03
C THR A 321 10.43 -6.02 -2.80
N LEU A 322 9.21 -6.37 -2.41
CA LEU A 322 8.39 -7.36 -3.13
C LEU A 322 8.18 -6.95 -4.58
N LEU A 323 7.79 -5.70 -4.83
CA LEU A 323 7.58 -5.19 -6.19
C LEU A 323 8.88 -5.15 -7.01
N SER A 324 10.00 -4.78 -6.38
CA SER A 324 11.30 -4.74 -7.04
C SER A 324 11.80 -6.14 -7.43
N LEU A 325 11.58 -7.12 -6.55
CA LEU A 325 11.86 -8.53 -6.82
C LEU A 325 10.98 -9.05 -7.96
N TYR A 326 9.68 -8.80 -7.88
CA TYR A 326 8.73 -9.22 -8.91
C TYR A 326 9.09 -8.66 -10.28
N ALA A 327 9.42 -7.37 -10.36
CA ALA A 327 9.86 -6.74 -11.61
C ALA A 327 11.15 -7.38 -12.18
N LYS A 328 12.07 -7.84 -11.32
CA LYS A 328 13.32 -8.49 -11.72
C LYS A 328 13.10 -9.93 -12.24
N VAL A 329 12.09 -10.61 -11.69
CA VAL A 329 11.76 -12.00 -12.05
C VAL A 329 10.78 -12.05 -13.23
N LEU A 330 10.00 -11.00 -13.46
CA LEU A 330 8.99 -10.90 -14.50
C LEU A 330 9.59 -11.21 -15.89
N GLY A 331 8.99 -12.16 -16.60
CA GLY A 331 9.46 -12.62 -17.91
C GLY A 331 10.52 -13.74 -17.87
N LYS A 332 10.99 -14.14 -16.67
CA LYS A 332 11.94 -15.26 -16.49
C LYS A 332 11.32 -16.43 -15.73
N LYS A 333 10.55 -16.13 -14.68
CA LYS A 333 9.90 -17.11 -13.82
C LYS A 333 8.50 -16.58 -13.45
N GLU A 334 7.56 -17.47 -13.12
CA GLU A 334 6.20 -17.10 -12.67
C GLU A 334 6.12 -16.82 -11.17
N GLU A 335 7.14 -17.19 -10.41
CA GLU A 335 7.16 -17.13 -8.95
C GLU A 335 8.50 -16.57 -8.45
N ILE A 336 8.44 -15.82 -7.36
CA ILE A 336 9.62 -15.37 -6.62
C ILE A 336 10.10 -16.52 -5.76
N ASP A 337 11.16 -17.19 -6.20
CA ASP A 337 11.79 -18.28 -5.48
C ASP A 337 12.99 -17.83 -4.62
N LEU A 338 13.50 -18.77 -3.83
CA LEU A 338 14.60 -18.56 -2.91
C LEU A 338 15.88 -18.07 -3.64
N GLU A 339 16.18 -18.63 -4.80
CA GLU A 339 17.37 -18.30 -5.59
C GLU A 339 17.32 -16.83 -6.07
N ALA A 340 16.20 -16.41 -6.64
CA ALA A 340 15.98 -15.03 -7.07
C ALA A 340 16.08 -14.05 -5.90
N THR A 341 15.54 -14.42 -4.73
CA THR A 341 15.58 -13.61 -3.52
C THR A 341 17.01 -13.44 -2.99
N LEU A 342 17.78 -14.52 -2.89
CA LEU A 342 19.18 -14.47 -2.45
C LEU A 342 20.06 -13.65 -3.43
N SER A 343 19.89 -13.87 -4.74
CA SER A 343 20.59 -13.12 -5.79
C SER A 343 20.27 -11.60 -5.69
N PHE A 344 19.00 -11.24 -5.46
CA PHE A 344 18.61 -9.85 -5.31
C PHE A 344 19.32 -9.14 -4.16
N PHE A 345 19.42 -9.78 -3.00
CA PHE A 345 20.11 -9.20 -1.85
C PHE A 345 21.62 -9.19 -1.97
N SER A 346 22.22 -10.17 -2.69
CA SER A 346 23.66 -10.17 -2.96
C SER A 346 24.05 -9.03 -3.90
N ASP A 347 23.28 -8.79 -4.95
CA ASP A 347 23.49 -7.68 -5.87
C ASP A 347 23.36 -6.33 -5.16
N GLN A 348 22.38 -6.18 -4.25
CA GLN A 348 22.24 -4.95 -3.45
C GLN A 348 23.42 -4.70 -2.50
N LYS A 349 24.03 -5.77 -1.93
CA LYS A 349 25.25 -5.62 -1.14
C LYS A 349 26.41 -5.10 -1.99
N GLN A 350 26.57 -5.60 -3.21
CA GLN A 350 27.62 -5.12 -4.13
C GLN A 350 27.39 -3.66 -4.55
N ILE A 351 26.12 -3.25 -4.77
CA ILE A 351 25.78 -1.86 -5.13
C ILE A 351 25.99 -0.92 -3.95
N LYS A 352 25.68 -1.33 -2.70
CA LYS A 352 25.91 -0.54 -1.49
C LYS A 352 27.39 -0.42 -1.15
N ALA A 353 28.22 -1.43 -1.42
CA ALA A 353 29.66 -1.39 -1.27
C ALA A 353 30.34 -0.36 -2.20
N LYS A 354 29.66 0.08 -3.28
CA LYS A 354 30.19 1.02 -4.28
C LYS A 354 29.85 2.50 -4.06
N LYS A 355 29.11 2.90 -3.03
CA LYS A 355 28.76 4.31 -2.82
C LYS A 355 29.35 4.89 -1.56
N ILE A 356 30.68 4.87 -1.48
CA ILE A 356 31.40 5.66 -0.48
C ILE A 356 31.31 7.13 -0.86
N SER A 357 30.85 7.97 0.09
CA SER A 357 30.76 9.40 -0.15
C SER A 357 32.14 10.07 -0.11
N PRO A 358 32.37 11.15 -0.88
CA PRO A 358 33.61 11.92 -0.80
C PRO A 358 33.94 12.41 0.63
N ASN A 359 32.93 12.68 1.43
CA ASN A 359 33.10 13.10 2.83
C ASN A 359 33.60 11.94 3.73
N GLU A 360 33.22 10.71 3.46
CA GLU A 360 33.73 9.53 4.18
C GLU A 360 35.21 9.32 3.90
N VAL A 361 35.65 9.49 2.66
CA VAL A 361 37.06 9.43 2.29
C VAL A 361 37.85 10.51 3.05
N VAL A 362 37.36 11.75 3.11
CA VAL A 362 38.00 12.82 3.87
C VAL A 362 38.08 12.46 5.35
N ARG A 363 37.00 11.94 5.93
CA ARG A 363 36.93 11.57 7.35
C ARG A 363 37.96 10.50 7.69
N GLU A 364 38.02 9.43 6.87
CA GLU A 364 38.88 8.30 7.11
C GLU A 364 40.37 8.68 6.98
N VAL A 365 40.76 9.38 5.91
CA VAL A 365 42.13 9.85 5.74
C VAL A 365 42.50 10.85 6.86
N CYS A 366 41.59 11.74 7.28
CA CYS A 366 41.82 12.65 8.38
C CYS A 366 42.01 11.95 9.73
N SER A 367 41.22 10.87 9.95
CA SER A 367 41.36 10.02 11.15
C SER A 367 42.71 9.32 11.16
N TYR A 368 43.10 8.69 10.04
CA TYR A 368 44.38 8.00 9.94
C TYR A 368 45.61 8.87 10.19
N TYR A 369 45.60 10.11 9.67
CA TYR A 369 46.72 11.09 9.88
C TYR A 369 46.51 12.01 11.05
N ASN A 370 45.49 11.83 11.86
CA ASN A 370 45.12 12.65 13.02
C ASN A 370 45.02 14.16 12.71
N ILE A 371 44.28 14.49 11.62
CA ILE A 371 44.14 15.86 11.11
C ILE A 371 42.66 16.27 11.13
N ARG A 372 42.40 17.53 11.48
CA ARG A 372 41.04 18.08 11.40
C ARG A 372 40.64 18.29 9.92
N ALA A 373 39.46 17.82 9.53
CA ALA A 373 38.93 17.90 8.15
C ALA A 373 38.86 19.34 7.60
N SER A 374 38.71 20.35 8.46
CA SER A 374 38.74 21.77 8.08
C SER A 374 40.09 22.20 7.50
N ARG A 375 41.23 21.64 8.00
CA ARG A 375 42.60 21.96 7.49
C ARG A 375 42.83 21.37 6.07
N ILE A 376 42.17 20.29 5.71
CA ILE A 376 42.28 19.67 4.38
C ILE A 376 41.77 20.63 3.29
N ARG A 377 40.65 21.31 3.54
CA ARG A 377 40.03 22.27 2.60
C ARG A 377 40.72 23.64 2.63
N GLY A 378 41.58 23.91 3.63
CA GLY A 378 42.33 25.14 3.76
C GLY A 378 43.48 25.29 2.76
N THR A 379 44.11 26.46 2.73
CA THR A 379 45.21 26.80 1.78
C THR A 379 46.59 26.40 2.27
N THR A 380 46.71 25.89 3.51
CA THR A 380 47.99 25.52 4.16
C THR A 380 48.81 24.56 3.29
N LYS A 381 50.11 24.88 3.16
CA LYS A 381 51.09 24.08 2.36
C LYS A 381 51.99 23.20 3.23
N GLU A 382 51.76 23.13 4.55
CA GLU A 382 52.49 22.26 5.46
C GLU A 382 52.44 20.79 4.99
N SER A 383 53.60 20.13 5.03
CA SER A 383 53.75 18.76 4.52
C SER A 383 52.82 17.75 5.20
N ASN A 384 52.58 17.91 6.50
CA ASN A 384 51.66 17.06 7.28
C ASN A 384 50.21 17.18 6.87
N VAL A 385 49.77 18.24 6.16
CA VAL A 385 48.40 18.44 5.63
C VAL A 385 48.38 18.25 4.12
N ALA A 386 49.48 18.56 3.43
CA ALA A 386 49.56 18.49 1.97
C ALA A 386 49.53 17.06 1.46
N LEU A 387 50.22 16.11 2.10
CA LEU A 387 50.28 14.72 1.71
C LEU A 387 48.92 14.02 1.87
N PRO A 388 48.22 14.07 3.03
CA PRO A 388 46.88 13.56 3.18
C PRO A 388 45.87 14.17 2.21
N ARG A 389 45.94 15.46 1.92
CA ARG A 389 45.09 16.12 0.93
C ARG A 389 45.33 15.55 -0.46
N GLN A 390 46.58 15.30 -0.85
CA GLN A 390 46.92 14.69 -2.14
C GLN A 390 46.43 13.23 -2.22
N LEU A 391 46.50 12.50 -1.09
CA LEU A 391 45.95 11.15 -1.00
C LEU A 391 44.44 11.15 -1.15
N ILE A 392 43.72 12.06 -0.54
CA ILE A 392 42.28 12.22 -0.75
C ILE A 392 41.98 12.47 -2.22
N MET A 393 42.71 13.38 -2.90
CA MET A 393 42.53 13.64 -4.34
C MET A 393 42.72 12.37 -5.15
N TYR A 394 43.72 11.55 -4.82
CA TYR A 394 43.99 10.28 -5.47
C TYR A 394 42.86 9.29 -5.31
N ILE A 395 42.39 9.07 -4.06
CA ILE A 395 41.30 8.13 -3.76
C ILE A 395 40.00 8.58 -4.44
N LEU A 396 39.64 9.87 -4.34
CA LEU A 396 38.41 10.39 -4.97
C LEU A 396 38.43 10.20 -6.49
N ARG A 397 39.60 10.34 -7.14
CA ARG A 397 39.69 10.17 -8.60
C ARG A 397 39.82 8.71 -9.01
N LYS A 398 40.62 7.90 -8.30
CA LYS A 398 40.98 6.55 -8.73
C LYS A 398 40.00 5.48 -8.26
N HIS A 399 39.38 5.66 -7.10
CA HIS A 399 38.48 4.68 -6.50
C HIS A 399 37.00 5.10 -6.50
N LEU A 400 36.71 6.42 -6.56
CA LEU A 400 35.35 6.93 -6.68
C LEU A 400 35.00 7.49 -8.08
N ASP A 401 35.94 7.47 -9.03
CA ASP A 401 35.78 7.94 -10.41
C ASP A 401 35.23 9.37 -10.59
N LEU A 402 35.44 10.26 -9.61
CA LEU A 402 35.01 11.65 -9.71
C LEU A 402 35.80 12.39 -10.78
N LYS A 403 35.18 13.28 -11.55
CA LYS A 403 35.85 14.13 -12.53
C LYS A 403 36.86 15.06 -11.85
N LEU A 404 37.96 15.40 -12.50
CA LEU A 404 39.01 16.23 -11.93
C LEU A 404 38.50 17.56 -11.38
N ASP A 405 37.58 18.20 -12.09
CA ASP A 405 36.94 19.46 -11.67
C ASP A 405 36.07 19.27 -10.41
N GLN A 406 35.38 18.15 -10.30
CA GLN A 406 34.58 17.82 -9.11
C GLN A 406 35.48 17.61 -7.88
N VAL A 407 36.61 16.92 -8.05
CA VAL A 407 37.59 16.74 -6.96
C VAL A 407 38.22 18.07 -6.54
N ALA A 408 38.57 18.93 -7.50
CA ALA A 408 39.08 20.24 -7.24
C ALA A 408 38.08 21.12 -6.47
N PHE A 409 36.86 21.16 -6.95
CA PHE A 409 35.73 21.88 -6.31
C PHE A 409 35.46 21.38 -4.88
N PHE A 410 35.41 20.08 -4.69
CA PHE A 410 35.14 19.45 -3.40
C PHE A 410 36.19 19.81 -2.33
N LEU A 411 37.46 20.00 -2.74
CA LEU A 411 38.57 20.35 -1.87
C LEU A 411 38.94 21.85 -1.91
N ASN A 412 38.07 22.71 -2.42
CA ASN A 412 38.25 24.15 -2.56
C ASN A 412 39.56 24.52 -3.31
N ARG A 413 39.84 23.85 -4.44
CA ARG A 413 40.97 24.15 -5.33
C ARG A 413 40.48 24.83 -6.59
N LYS A 414 41.21 25.86 -7.03
CA LYS A 414 40.84 26.66 -8.21
C LYS A 414 41.06 25.92 -9.53
N ASP A 415 41.98 24.94 -9.55
CA ASP A 415 42.41 24.32 -10.81
C ASP A 415 42.54 22.80 -10.68
N HIS A 416 42.03 22.09 -11.69
CA HIS A 416 42.14 20.63 -11.83
C HIS A 416 43.58 20.18 -12.04
N THR A 417 44.51 21.04 -12.49
CA THR A 417 45.96 20.73 -12.61
C THR A 417 46.55 20.35 -11.27
N THR A 418 46.14 20.99 -10.17
CA THR A 418 46.55 20.64 -8.79
C THR A 418 46.19 19.18 -8.48
N VAL A 419 44.99 18.70 -8.91
CA VAL A 419 44.53 17.33 -8.70
C VAL A 419 45.38 16.37 -9.54
N MET A 420 45.70 16.71 -10.79
CA MET A 420 46.55 15.88 -11.66
C MET A 420 47.95 15.71 -11.08
N HIS A 421 48.56 16.80 -10.58
CA HIS A 421 49.87 16.74 -9.92
C HIS A 421 49.84 15.86 -8.67
N ALA A 422 48.78 15.99 -7.85
CA ALA A 422 48.61 15.18 -6.65
C ALA A 422 48.53 13.69 -7.00
N ILE A 423 47.73 13.33 -8.00
CA ILE A 423 47.60 11.92 -8.47
C ILE A 423 48.94 11.36 -8.93
N LYS A 424 49.68 12.08 -9.80
CA LYS A 424 50.99 11.65 -10.26
C LYS A 424 51.97 11.46 -9.09
N LYS A 425 52.00 12.37 -8.13
CA LYS A 425 52.88 12.30 -6.97
C LYS A 425 52.54 11.08 -6.08
N ILE A 426 51.26 10.90 -5.72
CA ILE A 426 50.80 9.76 -4.89
C ILE A 426 51.07 8.44 -5.58
N SER A 427 50.78 8.31 -6.88
CA SER A 427 51.09 7.09 -7.66
C SER A 427 52.59 6.74 -7.63
N ARG A 428 53.46 7.76 -7.71
CA ARG A 428 54.93 7.54 -7.61
C ARG A 428 55.36 7.12 -6.19
N LEU A 429 54.74 7.69 -5.15
CA LEU A 429 55.02 7.32 -3.77
C LEU A 429 54.60 5.89 -3.47
N ILE A 430 53.40 5.50 -3.88
CA ILE A 430 52.92 4.10 -3.76
C ILE A 430 53.84 3.10 -4.43
N ALA A 431 54.44 3.47 -5.58
CA ALA A 431 55.37 2.60 -6.30
C ALA A 431 56.77 2.52 -5.68
N LYS A 432 57.21 3.55 -4.96
CA LYS A 432 58.59 3.65 -4.42
C LYS A 432 58.72 3.32 -2.94
N ASP A 433 57.64 3.54 -2.16
CA ASP A 433 57.67 3.40 -0.70
C ASP A 433 56.66 2.32 -0.26
N PRO A 434 57.16 1.12 0.16
CA PRO A 434 56.34 0.03 0.63
C PRO A 434 55.52 0.36 1.89
N MET A 435 56.06 1.19 2.81
CA MET A 435 55.31 1.59 4.01
C MET A 435 54.13 2.49 3.64
N PHE A 436 54.36 3.48 2.78
CA PHE A 436 53.29 4.34 2.30
C PHE A 436 52.19 3.57 1.53
N LYS A 437 52.64 2.56 0.75
CA LYS A 437 51.68 1.63 0.06
C LYS A 437 50.80 0.90 1.09
N GLN A 438 51.38 0.43 2.18
CA GLN A 438 50.65 -0.25 3.25
C GLN A 438 49.67 0.69 3.95
N ASP A 439 50.05 1.94 4.22
CA ASP A 439 49.15 2.98 4.78
C ASP A 439 47.94 3.21 3.87
N VAL A 440 48.19 3.35 2.57
CA VAL A 440 47.11 3.52 1.58
C VAL A 440 46.20 2.30 1.55
N ASN A 441 46.75 1.08 1.60
CA ASN A 441 45.95 -0.15 1.62
C ASN A 441 45.09 -0.27 2.91
N ASN A 442 45.63 0.12 4.05
CA ASN A 442 44.89 0.15 5.31
C ASN A 442 43.71 1.13 5.22
N ILE A 443 43.90 2.32 4.66
CA ILE A 443 42.82 3.30 4.45
C ILE A 443 41.81 2.81 3.44
N LEU A 444 42.23 2.18 2.34
CA LEU A 444 41.29 1.63 1.36
C LEU A 444 40.47 0.46 1.93
N SER A 445 41.10 -0.39 2.75
CA SER A 445 40.43 -1.51 3.42
C SER A 445 39.39 -1.02 4.42
N SER A 446 39.69 0.02 5.21
CA SER A 446 38.74 0.63 6.15
C SER A 446 37.53 1.28 5.42
N LEU A 447 37.74 1.76 4.21
CA LEU A 447 36.70 2.26 3.32
C LEU A 447 35.99 1.17 2.49
N ASN A 448 36.32 -0.11 2.67
CA ASN A 448 35.83 -1.21 1.84
C ASN A 448 36.02 -0.98 0.32
N LEU A 449 37.09 -0.28 -0.04
CA LEU A 449 37.53 -0.10 -1.42
C LEU A 449 38.56 -1.19 -1.78
N SER A 450 38.40 -1.80 -2.95
CA SER A 450 39.38 -2.74 -3.46
C SER A 450 40.71 -2.04 -3.76
N THR A 451 41.82 -2.63 -3.33
CA THR A 451 43.19 -2.20 -3.61
C THR A 451 43.53 -2.28 -5.10
#